data_dec870672a6f77c9142fd60ed3f6cb1e
#
_entry.id   dec870672a6f77c9142fd60ed3f6cb1e
#
_cell.length_a   1.000
_cell.length_b   1.000
_cell.length_c   1.000
_cell.angle_alpha   90.00
_cell.angle_beta   90.00
_cell.angle_gamma   90.00
#
_symmetry.space_group_name_H-M   'P 1'
#
loop_
_entity.id
_entity.type
_entity.pdbx_description
1 polymer ?
#
loop_
_entity_poly.entity_id
_entity_poly.type
_entity_poly.pdbx_seq_one_letter_code
_entity_poly.pdbx_strand_id
1 'polypeptide(L)'
;IFETKDDKVTVLSIERGNKLEYLEKLGLRGDQFYYKIERTRQTNGVTYIYHTSYIPEQYINANYPNLDYYSSIYKRFKLDYRIHMTDEHFEEINEIAFPTPEHAASTLGIDTQFPTVFQTKTTKLEATGQVLAYSETYKRADYYKIKFISCDRGH
;
A
#
# COMPACT_ATOMS: atom_id res chain seq x y z
N ILE A 1 13.60 -8.13 3.80
CA ILE A 1 13.15 -6.85 4.36
C ILE A 1 14.27 -6.24 5.15
N PHE A 2 14.54 -5.00 4.87
CA PHE A 2 15.49 -4.22 5.64
C PHE A 2 14.78 -3.63 6.85
N GLU A 3 15.27 -3.97 8.02
CA GLU A 3 14.91 -3.26 9.24
C GLU A 3 16.13 -2.43 9.63
N THR A 4 16.01 -1.13 9.55
CA THR A 4 17.05 -0.23 9.99
C THR A 4 16.45 0.79 10.92
N LYS A 5 17.28 1.37 11.78
CA LYS A 5 16.85 2.44 12.70
C LYS A 5 16.43 3.70 11.95
N ASP A 6 16.83 3.82 10.67
CA ASP A 6 16.56 5.00 9.85
C ASP A 6 15.39 4.78 8.89
N ASP A 7 14.61 3.71 9.06
CA ASP A 7 13.46 3.44 8.23
C ASP A 7 12.37 4.48 8.49
N LYS A 8 11.94 5.15 7.42
CA LYS A 8 11.02 6.29 7.51
C LYS A 8 9.93 6.17 6.47
N VAL A 9 8.69 6.43 6.88
CA VAL A 9 7.54 6.54 5.98
C VAL A 9 7.17 8.01 5.83
N THR A 10 6.99 8.44 4.58
CA THR A 10 6.53 9.79 4.26
C THR A 10 5.23 9.70 3.48
N VAL A 11 4.22 10.44 3.90
CA VAL A 11 2.97 10.59 3.16
C VAL A 11 3.14 11.73 2.19
N LEU A 12 3.03 11.45 0.89
CA LEU A 12 3.20 12.45 -0.17
C LEU A 12 1.90 13.19 -0.44
N SER A 13 0.77 12.47 -0.45
CA SER A 13 -0.53 13.08 -0.78
C SER A 13 -1.68 12.23 -0.28
N ILE A 14 -2.80 12.89 -0.05
CA ILE A 14 -4.08 12.28 0.28
C ILE A 14 -5.12 13.00 -0.59
N GLU A 15 -5.76 12.28 -1.51
CA GLU A 15 -6.69 12.87 -2.47
C GLU A 15 -7.99 12.06 -2.54
N ARG A 16 -9.11 12.76 -2.51
CA ARG A 16 -10.43 12.15 -2.73
C ARG A 16 -10.62 11.93 -4.24
N GLY A 17 -11.13 10.78 -4.63
CA GLY A 17 -11.32 10.46 -6.03
C GLY A 17 -12.49 9.53 -6.29
N ASN A 18 -12.90 9.46 -7.57
CA ASN A 18 -13.93 8.52 -7.99
C ASN A 18 -13.72 8.02 -9.43
N LYS A 19 -12.49 7.71 -9.79
CA LYS A 19 -12.21 7.07 -11.08
C LYS A 19 -12.78 5.66 -11.11
N LEU A 20 -13.48 5.32 -12.17
CA LEU A 20 -14.15 4.04 -12.32
C LEU A 20 -13.24 2.85 -12.10
N GLU A 21 -12.02 2.91 -12.61
CA GLU A 21 -11.01 1.86 -12.45
C GLU A 21 -10.82 1.44 -10.99
N TYR A 22 -10.71 2.42 -10.08
CA TYR A 22 -10.47 2.14 -8.67
C TYR A 22 -11.75 1.89 -7.89
N LEU A 23 -12.85 2.48 -8.31
CA LEU A 23 -14.16 2.14 -7.74
C LEU A 23 -14.45 0.64 -7.96
N GLU A 24 -14.14 0.12 -9.14
CA GLU A 24 -14.31 -1.30 -9.44
C GLU A 24 -13.41 -2.19 -8.56
N LYS A 25 -12.15 -1.81 -8.38
CA LYS A 25 -11.23 -2.54 -7.51
C LYS A 25 -11.73 -2.59 -6.06
N LEU A 26 -12.44 -1.56 -5.63
CA LEU A 26 -12.95 -1.44 -4.26
C LEU A 26 -14.40 -1.94 -4.12
N GLY A 27 -15.04 -2.35 -5.21
CA GLY A 27 -16.43 -2.78 -5.18
C GLY A 27 -17.40 -1.64 -4.86
N LEU A 28 -17.07 -0.41 -5.25
CA LEU A 28 -17.87 0.78 -4.99
C LEU A 28 -18.73 1.13 -6.21
N ARG A 29 -19.85 1.82 -5.94
CA ARG A 29 -20.73 2.33 -7.00
C ARG A 29 -20.16 3.62 -7.60
N GLY A 30 -20.64 4.01 -8.77
CA GLY A 30 -20.20 5.21 -9.48
C GLY A 30 -20.44 6.52 -8.75
N ASP A 31 -21.35 6.54 -7.75
CA ASP A 31 -21.65 7.72 -6.92
C ASP A 31 -20.88 7.75 -5.61
N GLN A 32 -20.01 6.77 -5.37
CA GLN A 32 -19.19 6.68 -4.18
C GLN A 32 -17.77 7.18 -4.44
N PHE A 33 -17.03 7.39 -3.38
CA PHE A 33 -15.67 7.94 -3.43
C PHE A 33 -14.69 7.08 -2.64
N TYR A 34 -13.44 7.21 -3.00
CA TYR A 34 -12.31 6.66 -2.26
C TYR A 34 -11.32 7.78 -1.94
N TYR A 35 -10.36 7.50 -1.08
CA TYR A 35 -9.18 8.34 -0.91
C TYR A 35 -7.97 7.59 -1.42
N LYS A 36 -7.15 8.32 -2.19
CA LYS A 36 -5.88 7.84 -2.72
C LYS A 36 -4.77 8.40 -1.85
N ILE A 37 -4.01 7.51 -1.22
CA ILE A 37 -2.92 7.89 -0.32
C ILE A 37 -1.61 7.40 -0.90
N GLU A 38 -0.70 8.33 -1.22
CA GLU A 38 0.62 8.01 -1.73
C GLU A 38 1.65 8.15 -0.61
N ARG A 39 2.47 7.12 -0.44
CA ARG A 39 3.48 7.08 0.60
C ARG A 39 4.78 6.52 0.04
N THR A 40 5.89 6.93 0.62
CA THR A 40 7.20 6.33 0.35
C THR A 40 7.80 5.79 1.63
N ARG A 41 8.68 4.80 1.48
CA ARG A 41 9.50 4.30 2.57
C ARG A 41 10.96 4.48 2.20
N GLN A 42 11.73 5.00 3.15
CA GLN A 42 13.14 5.30 2.97
C GLN A 42 13.97 4.63 4.05
N THR A 43 15.18 4.27 3.70
CA THR A 43 16.20 3.83 4.65
C THR A 43 17.54 4.43 4.26
N ASN A 44 18.23 5.03 5.22
CA ASN A 44 19.52 5.69 4.98
C ASN A 44 19.49 6.67 3.80
N GLY A 45 18.41 7.42 3.67
CA GLY A 45 18.24 8.39 2.59
C GLY A 45 17.84 7.80 1.24
N VAL A 46 17.68 6.50 1.14
CA VAL A 46 17.27 5.83 -0.11
C VAL A 46 15.79 5.51 -0.05
N THR A 47 15.03 6.02 -1.02
CA THR A 47 13.61 5.66 -1.19
C THR A 47 13.54 4.32 -1.90
N TYR A 48 13.03 3.30 -1.22
CA TYR A 48 13.01 1.94 -1.78
C TYR A 48 11.63 1.36 -1.99
N ILE A 49 10.58 1.98 -1.46
CA ILE A 49 9.19 1.59 -1.66
C ILE A 49 8.34 2.82 -1.95
N TYR A 50 7.47 2.69 -2.95
CA TYR A 50 6.46 3.68 -3.29
C TYR A 50 5.09 3.00 -3.28
N HIS A 51 4.25 3.38 -2.33
CA HIS A 51 2.90 2.85 -2.13
C HIS A 51 1.84 3.81 -2.62
N THR A 52 0.83 3.28 -3.30
CA THR A 52 -0.42 3.98 -3.55
C THR A 52 -1.56 3.13 -3.01
N SER A 53 -2.27 3.63 -2.00
CA SER A 53 -3.39 2.94 -1.37
C SER A 53 -4.70 3.63 -1.72
N TYR A 54 -5.70 2.85 -2.06
CA TYR A 54 -7.06 3.32 -2.35
C TYR A 54 -7.99 2.75 -1.27
N ILE A 55 -8.67 3.62 -0.53
CA ILE A 55 -9.48 3.24 0.62
C ILE A 55 -10.87 3.85 0.47
N PRO A 56 -11.96 3.06 0.61
CA PRO A 56 -13.31 3.62 0.58
C PRO A 56 -13.47 4.77 1.58
N GLU A 57 -14.17 5.81 1.17
CA GLU A 57 -14.36 7.02 1.97
C GLU A 57 -14.90 6.74 3.37
N GLN A 58 -15.73 5.72 3.54
CA GLN A 58 -16.28 5.37 4.85
C GLN A 58 -15.21 4.99 5.89
N TYR A 59 -14.00 4.62 5.45
CA TYR A 59 -12.89 4.25 6.33
C TYR A 59 -11.84 5.35 6.44
N ILE A 60 -12.17 6.55 6.01
CA ILE A 60 -11.27 7.69 6.07
C ILE A 60 -11.84 8.74 7.02
N ASN A 61 -11.02 9.17 7.97
CA ASN A 61 -11.33 10.34 8.77
C ASN A 61 -11.04 11.59 7.93
N ALA A 62 -12.08 12.23 7.41
CA ALA A 62 -11.94 13.40 6.54
C ALA A 62 -11.34 14.62 7.27
N ASN A 63 -11.37 14.61 8.61
CA ASN A 63 -10.84 15.69 9.44
C ASN A 63 -9.43 15.36 9.97
N TYR A 64 -8.65 14.57 9.23
CA TYR A 64 -7.29 14.25 9.65
C TYR A 64 -6.46 15.54 9.83
N PRO A 65 -5.65 15.62 10.91
CA PRO A 65 -4.97 16.88 11.27
C PRO A 65 -3.81 17.24 10.35
N ASN A 66 -3.14 16.25 9.77
CA ASN A 66 -2.01 16.43 8.87
C ASN A 66 -1.79 15.15 8.06
N LEU A 67 -0.88 15.20 7.08
CA LEU A 67 -0.60 14.04 6.22
C LEU A 67 -0.09 12.84 7.01
N ASP A 68 0.74 13.07 8.02
CA ASP A 68 1.35 11.99 8.81
C ASP A 68 0.34 11.13 9.56
N TYR A 69 -0.88 11.61 9.71
CA TYR A 69 -1.97 10.83 10.31
C TYR A 69 -2.13 9.47 9.61
N TYR A 70 -1.90 9.45 8.28
CA TYR A 70 -2.02 8.24 7.47
C TYR A 70 -0.66 7.61 7.11
N SER A 71 0.38 7.86 7.89
CA SER A 71 1.68 7.20 7.70
C SER A 71 1.60 5.68 7.86
N SER A 72 0.70 5.19 8.71
CA SER A 72 0.40 3.77 8.85
C SER A 72 -1.09 3.52 8.65
N ILE A 73 -1.44 2.93 7.52
CA ILE A 73 -2.83 2.59 7.18
C ILE A 73 -3.40 1.58 8.18
N TYR A 74 -2.63 0.55 8.53
CA TYR A 74 -3.06 -0.49 9.47
C TYR A 74 -3.39 0.10 10.84
N LYS A 75 -2.58 1.03 11.32
CA LYS A 75 -2.81 1.72 12.58
C LYS A 75 -4.09 2.53 12.54
N ARG A 76 -4.37 3.21 11.42
CA ARG A 76 -5.60 4.00 11.27
C ARG A 76 -6.84 3.13 11.27
N PHE A 77 -6.84 2.03 10.57
CA PHE A 77 -7.95 1.08 10.61
C PHE A 77 -8.19 0.56 12.03
N LYS A 78 -7.11 0.22 12.73
CA LYS A 78 -7.21 -0.28 14.10
C LYS A 78 -7.77 0.75 15.07
N LEU A 79 -7.22 1.97 15.06
CA LEU A 79 -7.58 3.00 16.03
C LEU A 79 -8.89 3.70 15.70
N ASP A 80 -9.18 3.94 14.42
CA ASP A 80 -10.37 4.70 14.02
C ASP A 80 -11.59 3.82 13.81
N TYR A 81 -11.40 2.58 13.40
CA TYR A 81 -12.51 1.68 13.02
C TYR A 81 -12.48 0.33 13.72
N ARG A 82 -11.50 0.07 14.57
CA ARG A 82 -11.31 -1.20 15.28
C ARG A 82 -11.20 -2.41 14.35
N ILE A 83 -10.61 -2.20 13.19
CA ILE A 83 -10.36 -3.23 12.20
C ILE A 83 -8.88 -3.59 12.21
N HIS A 84 -8.59 -4.87 12.51
CA HIS A 84 -7.22 -5.40 12.48
C HIS A 84 -6.97 -6.00 11.11
N MET A 85 -6.42 -5.19 10.18
CA MET A 85 -6.23 -5.61 8.79
C MET A 85 -5.34 -6.84 8.63
N THR A 86 -4.42 -7.07 9.56
CA THR A 86 -3.55 -8.26 9.53
C THR A 86 -4.32 -9.55 9.76
N ASP A 87 -5.50 -9.48 10.35
CA ASP A 87 -6.36 -10.64 10.59
C ASP A 87 -7.39 -10.84 9.48
N GLU A 88 -7.43 -9.92 8.50
CA GLU A 88 -8.40 -9.96 7.43
C GLU A 88 -7.85 -10.67 6.18
N HIS A 89 -8.76 -11.09 5.32
CA HIS A 89 -8.40 -11.79 4.10
C HIS A 89 -7.75 -10.85 3.08
N PHE A 90 -6.66 -11.29 2.45
CA PHE A 90 -6.04 -10.49 1.39
C PHE A 90 -5.60 -11.36 0.21
N GLU A 91 -5.56 -10.75 -0.95
CA GLU A 91 -4.95 -11.30 -2.16
C GLU A 91 -3.81 -10.39 -2.58
N GLU A 92 -2.64 -10.96 -2.79
CA GLU A 92 -1.44 -10.22 -3.13
C GLU A 92 -0.78 -10.83 -4.35
N ILE A 93 -0.46 -10.00 -5.33
CA ILE A 93 0.22 -10.40 -6.55
C ILE A 93 1.51 -9.62 -6.65
N ASN A 94 2.64 -10.32 -6.81
CA ASN A 94 3.95 -9.71 -7.01
C ASN A 94 4.50 -10.12 -8.36
N GLU A 95 4.96 -9.16 -9.13
CA GLU A 95 5.55 -9.39 -10.44
C GLU A 95 6.69 -8.40 -10.71
N ILE A 96 7.55 -8.72 -11.65
CA ILE A 96 8.63 -7.82 -12.04
C ILE A 96 8.08 -6.77 -13.01
N ALA A 97 8.34 -5.50 -12.71
CA ALA A 97 8.08 -4.39 -13.62
C ALA A 97 9.38 -3.95 -14.26
N PHE A 98 9.45 -4.10 -15.58
CA PHE A 98 10.60 -3.66 -16.36
C PHE A 98 10.17 -3.35 -17.81
N PRO A 99 10.35 -2.11 -18.29
CA PRO A 99 10.85 -0.96 -17.55
C PRO A 99 9.90 -0.55 -16.43
N THR A 100 10.45 0.09 -15.42
CA THR A 100 9.64 0.69 -14.35
C THR A 100 8.91 1.91 -14.90
N PRO A 101 7.60 2.07 -14.65
CA PRO A 101 6.88 3.26 -15.12
C PRO A 101 7.54 4.56 -14.65
N GLU A 102 7.51 5.58 -15.48
CA GLU A 102 8.21 6.83 -15.23
C GLU A 102 7.82 7.50 -13.91
N HIS A 103 6.53 7.51 -13.57
CA HIS A 103 6.07 8.11 -12.32
C HIS A 103 6.62 7.40 -11.09
N ALA A 104 6.73 6.08 -11.14
CA ALA A 104 7.29 5.29 -10.04
C ALA A 104 8.83 5.46 -9.99
N ALA A 105 9.48 5.42 -11.13
CA ALA A 105 10.92 5.61 -11.21
C ALA A 105 11.33 6.98 -10.66
N SER A 106 10.63 8.03 -11.06
CA SER A 106 10.87 9.39 -10.58
C SER A 106 10.71 9.49 -9.05
N THR A 107 9.66 8.90 -8.51
CA THR A 107 9.39 8.93 -7.06
C THR A 107 10.46 8.15 -6.30
N LEU A 108 10.91 7.02 -6.84
CA LEU A 108 11.96 6.18 -6.23
C LEU A 108 13.38 6.72 -6.47
N GLY A 109 13.53 7.72 -7.35
CA GLY A 109 14.85 8.26 -7.68
C GLY A 109 15.72 7.28 -8.46
N ILE A 110 15.11 6.47 -9.31
CA ILE A 110 15.80 5.49 -10.16
C ILE A 110 15.50 5.75 -11.63
N ASP A 111 16.32 5.16 -12.51
CA ASP A 111 16.08 5.15 -13.94
C ASP A 111 14.96 4.15 -14.28
N THR A 112 14.22 4.40 -15.37
CA THR A 112 13.18 3.48 -15.82
C THR A 112 13.72 2.10 -16.22
N GLN A 113 15.00 2.01 -16.53
CA GLN A 113 15.68 0.74 -16.83
C GLN A 113 16.11 -0.01 -15.58
N PHE A 114 15.83 0.52 -14.41
CA PHE A 114 16.05 -0.18 -13.14
C PHE A 114 14.78 -0.96 -12.79
N PRO A 115 14.85 -2.29 -12.65
CA PRO A 115 13.66 -3.09 -12.38
C PRO A 115 13.10 -2.84 -10.97
N THR A 116 11.80 -2.98 -10.86
CA THR A 116 11.10 -2.96 -9.58
C THR A 116 10.23 -4.20 -9.46
N VAL A 117 9.82 -4.49 -8.23
CA VAL A 117 8.75 -5.46 -7.98
C VAL A 117 7.46 -4.67 -7.85
N PHE A 118 6.50 -4.96 -8.71
CA PHE A 118 5.17 -4.37 -8.66
C PHE A 118 4.23 -5.30 -7.89
N GLN A 119 3.68 -4.79 -6.80
CA GLN A 119 2.77 -5.54 -5.95
C GLN A 119 1.40 -4.90 -5.97
N THR A 120 0.36 -5.70 -6.21
CA THR A 120 -1.02 -5.31 -5.94
C THR A 120 -1.54 -6.11 -4.76
N LYS A 121 -2.34 -5.48 -3.92
CA LYS A 121 -2.91 -6.12 -2.75
C LYS A 121 -4.33 -5.63 -2.52
N THR A 122 -5.27 -6.56 -2.40
CA THR A 122 -6.66 -6.28 -2.07
C THR A 122 -6.96 -6.91 -0.72
N THR A 123 -7.39 -6.11 0.25
CA THR A 123 -7.75 -6.58 1.59
C THR A 123 -9.26 -6.47 1.77
N LYS A 124 -9.88 -7.53 2.27
CA LYS A 124 -11.33 -7.64 2.46
C LYS A 124 -11.66 -8.05 3.89
N LEU A 125 -12.78 -7.52 4.40
CA LEU A 125 -13.36 -8.08 5.62
C LEU A 125 -13.81 -9.51 5.34
N GLU A 126 -13.29 -10.46 6.07
CA GLU A 126 -13.64 -11.87 5.91
C GLU A 126 -15.14 -12.11 6.15
N ALA A 127 -15.71 -11.41 7.14
CA ALA A 127 -17.10 -11.57 7.53
C ALA A 127 -18.10 -11.18 6.44
N THR A 128 -17.79 -10.17 5.63
CA THR A 128 -18.73 -9.60 4.66
C THR A 128 -18.24 -9.63 3.21
N GLY A 129 -16.95 -9.83 3.00
CA GLY A 129 -16.33 -9.70 1.68
C GLY A 129 -16.13 -8.26 1.23
N GLN A 130 -16.45 -7.27 2.08
CA GLN A 130 -16.27 -5.87 1.74
C GLN A 130 -14.80 -5.52 1.60
N VAL A 131 -14.44 -4.82 0.53
CA VAL A 131 -13.06 -4.38 0.30
C VAL A 131 -12.74 -3.22 1.23
N LEU A 132 -11.65 -3.38 1.98
CA LEU A 132 -11.14 -2.35 2.90
C LEU A 132 -10.11 -1.44 2.22
N ALA A 133 -9.28 -2.03 1.37
CA ALA A 133 -8.22 -1.30 0.69
C ALA A 133 -7.74 -2.07 -0.53
N TYR A 134 -7.35 -1.33 -1.54
CA TYR A 134 -6.60 -1.82 -2.69
C TYR A 134 -5.32 -1.00 -2.78
N SER A 135 -4.18 -1.64 -2.98
CA SER A 135 -2.92 -0.93 -3.07
C SER A 135 -2.07 -1.39 -4.26
N GLU A 136 -1.29 -0.46 -4.76
CA GLU A 136 -0.27 -0.67 -5.78
C GLU A 136 1.06 -0.20 -5.21
N THR A 137 2.06 -1.06 -5.26
CA THR A 137 3.34 -0.79 -4.64
C THR A 137 4.47 -1.11 -5.60
N TYR A 138 5.43 -0.20 -5.72
CA TYR A 138 6.68 -0.43 -6.44
C TYR A 138 7.82 -0.51 -5.43
N LYS A 139 8.58 -1.59 -5.50
CA LYS A 139 9.74 -1.82 -4.62
C LYS A 139 11.00 -1.94 -5.47
N ARG A 140 12.04 -1.24 -5.09
CA ARG A 140 13.33 -1.37 -5.78
C ARG A 140 13.78 -2.83 -5.72
N ALA A 141 14.20 -3.38 -6.86
CA ALA A 141 14.58 -4.78 -6.94
C ALA A 141 15.78 -5.13 -6.05
N ASP A 142 16.71 -4.21 -5.88
CA ASP A 142 17.91 -4.40 -5.05
C ASP A 142 17.63 -4.34 -3.55
N TYR A 143 16.41 -3.91 -3.16
CA TYR A 143 15.96 -3.88 -1.77
C TYR A 143 14.91 -4.95 -1.47
N TYR A 144 14.57 -5.77 -2.47
CA TYR A 144 13.51 -6.76 -2.33
C TYR A 144 14.10 -8.13 -2.00
N LYS A 145 13.65 -8.71 -0.88
CA LYS A 145 14.05 -10.03 -0.45
C LYS A 145 12.86 -10.72 0.21
N ILE A 146 12.60 -11.95 -0.21
CA ILE A 146 11.60 -12.82 0.43
C ILE A 146 12.31 -13.97 1.08
N LYS A 147 11.94 -14.29 2.32
CA LYS A 147 12.45 -15.46 3.03
C LYS A 147 11.26 -16.25 3.56
N PHE A 148 11.19 -17.53 3.18
CA PHE A 148 10.21 -18.46 3.71
C PHE A 148 10.91 -19.45 4.62
N ILE A 149 10.30 -19.69 5.77
CA ILE A 149 10.76 -20.69 6.72
C ILE A 149 9.61 -21.65 6.94
N SER A 150 9.78 -22.92 6.56
CA SER A 150 8.80 -23.94 6.92
C SER A 150 9.03 -24.35 8.38
N CYS A 151 7.95 -24.42 9.14
CA CYS A 151 8.00 -24.93 10.49
C CYS A 151 7.75 -26.44 10.45
N ASP A 152 8.71 -27.22 10.97
CA ASP A 152 8.48 -28.59 11.29
C ASP A 152 7.68 -28.64 12.59
N ARG A 153 6.52 -29.30 12.55
CA ARG A 153 5.65 -29.39 13.72
C ARG A 153 5.82 -30.71 14.48
N GLY A 154 6.95 -31.38 14.30
CA GLY A 154 7.28 -32.54 15.04
C GLY A 154 6.44 -33.79 14.68
N HIS A 155 6.15 -33.94 13.44
CA HIS A 155 5.42 -35.09 12.93
C HIS A 155 6.30 -36.31 12.90
#